data_0bcb43f154bbee160a78f20772507c0a
#
_entry.id   0bcb43f154bbee160a78f20772507c0a
#
_cell.length_a   1.000
_cell.length_b   1.000
_cell.length_c   1.000
_cell.angle_alpha   90.00
_cell.angle_beta   90.00
_cell.angle_gamma   90.00
#
_symmetry.space_group_name_H-M   'P 1'
#
loop_
_entity.id
_entity.type
_entity.pdbx_description
1 polymer ?
#
loop_
_entity_poly.entity_id
_entity_poly.type
_entity_poly.pdbx_seq_one_letter_code
_entity_poly.pdbx_strand_id
1 'polypeptide(L)'
;MHSGNLAAPQALIDAADLDHKSQQKIRSYRENELDAPISSGSFTLTGTAIVPCSAGTLGALATGAAGTLIHRGGAVALKERWPLVVGFRETPLTVIHLENLRRLAYLGATILPPVPAFYVGGEDFTRFLDHYVLRVLDALGIHEPGEPGLRWQG
;
A
#
# COMPACT_ATOMS: atom_id res chain seq x y z
N MET A 1 -20.65 -15.81 -1.05
CA MET A 1 -19.51 -15.09 -1.61
C MET A 1 -19.99 -13.69 -1.97
N HIS A 2 -19.70 -12.69 -1.14
CA HIS A 2 -19.99 -11.30 -1.49
C HIS A 2 -18.80 -10.82 -2.32
N SER A 3 -18.94 -10.84 -3.64
CA SER A 3 -18.12 -10.04 -4.53
C SER A 3 -18.50 -8.58 -4.27
N GLY A 4 -17.89 -7.96 -3.25
CA GLY A 4 -17.95 -6.52 -3.10
C GLY A 4 -17.45 -5.94 -4.43
N ASN A 5 -18.32 -5.25 -5.13
CA ASN A 5 -18.01 -4.55 -6.36
C ASN A 5 -17.02 -3.45 -5.98
N LEU A 6 -15.71 -3.77 -6.01
CA LEU A 6 -14.67 -2.77 -5.88
C LEU A 6 -14.93 -1.75 -6.98
N ALA A 7 -15.15 -0.50 -6.59
CA ALA A 7 -15.33 0.58 -7.55
C ALA A 7 -14.18 0.52 -8.58
N ALA A 8 -14.51 0.69 -9.86
CA ALA A 8 -13.49 0.73 -10.89
C ALA A 8 -12.46 1.81 -10.51
N PRO A 9 -11.15 1.62 -10.79
CA PRO A 9 -10.11 2.58 -10.42
C PRO A 9 -10.45 4.01 -10.82
N GLN A 10 -11.11 4.20 -11.97
CA GLN A 10 -11.56 5.52 -12.42
C GLN A 10 -12.60 6.14 -11.49
N ALA A 11 -13.56 5.36 -10.98
CA ALA A 11 -14.56 5.87 -10.04
C ALA A 11 -13.94 6.33 -8.70
N LEU A 12 -12.85 5.71 -8.26
CA LEU A 12 -12.11 6.16 -7.08
C LEU A 12 -11.36 7.47 -7.33
N ILE A 13 -10.78 7.63 -8.54
CA ILE A 13 -10.10 8.87 -8.95
C ILE A 13 -11.12 10.00 -9.05
N ASP A 14 -12.28 9.74 -9.63
CA ASP A 14 -13.36 10.73 -9.79
C ASP A 14 -13.93 11.14 -8.43
N ALA A 15 -14.04 10.22 -7.48
CA ALA A 15 -14.51 10.49 -6.12
C ALA A 15 -13.49 11.24 -5.23
N ALA A 16 -12.22 11.28 -5.62
CA ALA A 16 -11.15 11.91 -4.83
C ALA A 16 -11.08 13.44 -4.97
N ASP A 17 -12.02 14.08 -5.69
CA ASP A 17 -12.11 15.55 -5.91
C ASP A 17 -10.76 16.19 -6.30
N LEU A 18 -9.99 15.49 -7.13
CA LEU A 18 -8.71 15.98 -7.61
C LEU A 18 -8.88 16.96 -8.76
N ASP A 19 -8.04 17.98 -8.82
CA ASP A 19 -7.99 18.85 -9.98
C ASP A 19 -7.60 18.08 -11.26
N HIS A 20 -8.00 18.59 -12.42
CA HIS A 20 -7.80 17.94 -13.71
C HIS A 20 -6.31 17.66 -14.02
N LYS A 21 -5.39 18.50 -13.54
CA LYS A 21 -3.94 18.32 -13.73
C LYS A 21 -3.40 17.18 -12.89
N SER A 22 -3.90 17.01 -11.67
CA SER A 22 -3.55 15.89 -10.78
C SER A 22 -4.12 14.59 -11.30
N GLN A 23 -5.38 14.57 -11.77
CA GLN A 23 -6.00 13.39 -12.38
C GLN A 23 -5.19 12.86 -13.58
N GLN A 24 -4.67 13.74 -14.44
CA GLN A 24 -3.86 13.37 -15.61
C GLN A 24 -2.53 12.67 -15.25
N LYS A 25 -2.06 12.83 -14.02
CA LYS A 25 -0.82 12.16 -13.54
C LYS A 25 -1.06 10.74 -13.04
N ILE A 26 -2.32 10.37 -12.79
CA ILE A 26 -2.67 9.04 -12.28
C ILE A 26 -2.83 8.08 -13.45
N ARG A 27 -2.17 6.94 -13.35
CA ARG A 27 -2.31 5.83 -14.31
C ARG A 27 -2.84 4.61 -13.61
N SER A 28 -3.90 4.03 -14.13
CA SER A 28 -4.49 2.79 -13.63
C SER A 28 -4.12 1.63 -14.52
N TYR A 29 -3.83 0.49 -13.92
CA TYR A 29 -3.52 -0.76 -14.59
C TYR A 29 -4.38 -1.88 -14.02
N ARG A 30 -4.71 -2.87 -14.84
CA ARG A 30 -5.34 -4.10 -14.37
C ARG A 30 -4.28 -5.03 -13.79
N GLU A 31 -4.66 -5.89 -12.87
CA GLU A 31 -3.72 -6.82 -12.22
C GLU A 31 -3.09 -7.84 -13.17
N ASN A 32 -3.68 -8.08 -14.33
CA ASN A 32 -3.18 -9.00 -15.38
C ASN A 32 -2.34 -8.30 -16.46
N GLU A 33 -2.15 -6.97 -16.40
CA GLU A 33 -1.31 -6.21 -17.35
C GLU A 33 0.17 -6.33 -16.99
N LEU A 34 0.74 -7.53 -17.16
CA LEU A 34 2.13 -7.82 -16.77
C LEU A 34 3.19 -7.11 -17.63
N ASP A 35 2.79 -6.49 -18.72
CA ASP A 35 3.61 -5.65 -19.60
C ASP A 35 3.62 -4.17 -19.20
N ALA A 36 2.84 -3.80 -18.17
CA ALA A 36 2.84 -2.43 -17.65
C ALA A 36 4.25 -1.99 -17.20
N PRO A 37 4.63 -0.70 -17.37
CA PRO A 37 5.97 -0.20 -17.03
C PRO A 37 6.43 -0.55 -15.61
N ILE A 38 5.52 -0.52 -14.64
CA ILE A 38 5.79 -0.83 -13.22
C ILE A 38 6.18 -2.29 -12.96
N SER A 39 6.08 -3.16 -13.97
CA SER A 39 6.57 -4.55 -13.89
C SER A 39 8.08 -4.68 -14.11
N SER A 40 8.76 -3.60 -14.49
CA SER A 40 10.18 -3.58 -14.83
C SER A 40 11.01 -2.73 -13.87
N GLY A 41 12.14 -3.24 -13.39
CA GLY A 41 13.10 -2.48 -12.58
C GLY A 41 13.79 -1.35 -13.32
N SER A 42 13.70 -1.31 -14.66
CA SER A 42 14.21 -0.17 -15.45
C SER A 42 13.26 1.06 -15.41
N PHE A 43 12.03 0.88 -14.96
CA PHE A 43 11.09 1.97 -14.71
C PHE A 43 11.20 2.39 -13.24
N THR A 44 12.04 3.39 -12.98
CA THR A 44 12.34 3.84 -11.61
C THR A 44 11.11 4.37 -10.89
N LEU A 45 10.84 3.84 -9.70
CA LEU A 45 9.79 4.29 -8.80
C LEU A 45 10.40 4.87 -7.52
N THR A 46 9.79 5.89 -6.96
CA THR A 46 10.14 6.42 -5.62
C THR A 46 9.87 5.40 -4.53
N GLY A 47 8.84 4.58 -4.70
CA GLY A 47 8.47 3.50 -3.80
C GLY A 47 7.17 2.82 -4.24
N THR A 48 6.81 1.78 -3.52
CA THR A 48 5.60 0.98 -3.78
C THR A 48 4.83 0.79 -2.48
N ALA A 49 3.53 1.04 -2.50
CA ALA A 49 2.63 0.71 -1.39
C ALA A 49 1.58 -0.31 -1.84
N ILE A 50 1.43 -1.39 -1.09
CA ILE A 50 0.38 -2.40 -1.29
C ILE A 50 -0.60 -2.26 -0.12
N VAL A 51 -1.66 -1.50 -0.33
CA VAL A 51 -2.62 -1.09 0.70
C VAL A 51 -4.05 -1.17 0.15
N PRO A 52 -4.89 -2.04 0.70
CA PRO A 52 -4.56 -3.10 1.63
C PRO A 52 -3.82 -4.27 0.97
N CYS A 53 -3.01 -4.99 1.74
CA CYS A 53 -2.38 -6.23 1.30
C CYS A 53 -3.18 -7.43 1.82
N SER A 54 -3.60 -8.32 0.92
CA SER A 54 -4.29 -9.56 1.26
C SER A 54 -3.31 -10.67 1.68
N ALA A 55 -3.81 -11.72 2.35
CA ALA A 55 -3.01 -12.89 2.72
C ALA A 55 -2.40 -13.60 1.49
N GLY A 56 -3.15 -13.66 0.37
CA GLY A 56 -2.63 -14.21 -0.90
C GLY A 56 -1.48 -13.39 -1.46
N THR A 57 -1.61 -12.07 -1.49
CA THR A 57 -0.54 -11.15 -1.93
C THR A 57 0.68 -11.23 -1.00
N LEU A 58 0.46 -11.25 0.32
CA LEU A 58 1.53 -11.43 1.30
C LEU A 58 2.32 -12.72 1.05
N GLY A 59 1.62 -13.84 0.86
CA GLY A 59 2.24 -15.14 0.59
C GLY A 59 3.03 -15.14 -0.72
N ALA A 60 2.47 -14.58 -1.79
CA ALA A 60 3.13 -14.46 -3.08
C ALA A 60 4.44 -13.65 -2.99
N LEU A 61 4.41 -12.49 -2.35
CA LEU A 61 5.60 -11.65 -2.15
C LEU A 61 6.65 -12.35 -1.31
N ALA A 62 6.26 -13.00 -0.22
CA ALA A 62 7.18 -13.70 0.67
C ALA A 62 7.86 -14.90 0.02
N THR A 63 7.24 -15.51 -0.99
CA THR A 63 7.79 -16.67 -1.73
C THR A 63 8.42 -16.29 -3.08
N GLY A 64 8.29 -15.04 -3.51
CA GLY A 64 8.77 -14.58 -4.82
C GLY A 64 7.85 -14.96 -5.98
N ALA A 65 6.62 -15.38 -5.72
CA ALA A 65 5.63 -15.64 -6.77
C ALA A 65 5.17 -14.30 -7.39
N ALA A 66 5.05 -14.24 -8.72
CA ALA A 66 4.75 -13.01 -9.46
C ALA A 66 3.60 -13.20 -10.46
N GLY A 67 2.50 -13.79 -10.01
CA GLY A 67 1.35 -14.13 -10.86
C GLY A 67 0.47 -12.93 -11.27
N THR A 68 0.58 -11.79 -10.59
CA THR A 68 -0.17 -10.57 -10.92
C THR A 68 0.75 -9.36 -10.98
N LEU A 69 0.28 -8.25 -11.55
CA LEU A 69 1.03 -6.99 -11.60
C LEU A 69 1.36 -6.45 -10.20
N ILE A 70 0.46 -6.64 -9.22
CA ILE A 70 0.70 -6.27 -7.82
C ILE A 70 1.88 -7.06 -7.24
N HIS A 71 1.89 -8.39 -7.45
CA HIS A 71 3.00 -9.24 -7.03
C HIS A 71 4.31 -8.83 -7.71
N ARG A 72 4.23 -8.54 -9.03
CA ARG A 72 5.37 -8.12 -9.81
C ARG A 72 5.96 -6.80 -9.33
N GLY A 73 5.12 -5.77 -9.12
CA GLY A 73 5.55 -4.47 -8.61
C GLY A 73 6.22 -4.58 -7.23
N GLY A 74 5.66 -5.36 -6.32
CA GLY A 74 6.28 -5.62 -5.02
C GLY A 74 7.61 -6.38 -5.12
N ALA A 75 7.69 -7.40 -5.99
CA ALA A 75 8.93 -8.14 -6.23
C ALA A 75 10.02 -7.25 -6.85
N VAL A 76 9.65 -6.35 -7.76
CA VAL A 76 10.57 -5.36 -8.34
C VAL A 76 11.07 -4.41 -7.27
N ALA A 77 10.19 -3.86 -6.41
CA ALA A 77 10.59 -2.98 -5.32
C ALA A 77 11.61 -3.66 -4.38
N LEU A 78 11.37 -4.91 -3.99
CA LEU A 78 12.31 -5.70 -3.17
C LEU A 78 13.65 -5.91 -3.89
N LYS A 79 13.63 -6.29 -5.18
CA LYS A 79 14.83 -6.54 -5.97
C LYS A 79 15.69 -5.28 -6.14
N GLU A 80 15.06 -4.15 -6.44
CA GLU A 80 15.73 -2.87 -6.66
C GLU A 80 16.03 -2.12 -5.34
N ARG A 81 15.58 -2.68 -4.20
CA ARG A 81 15.70 -2.07 -2.86
C ARG A 81 15.02 -0.71 -2.75
N TRP A 82 13.93 -0.54 -3.48
CA TRP A 82 13.07 0.63 -3.34
C TRP A 82 12.17 0.49 -2.11
N PRO A 83 11.75 1.58 -1.49
CA PRO A 83 10.77 1.54 -0.42
C PRO A 83 9.54 0.70 -0.79
N LEU A 84 9.22 -0.31 0.03
CA LEU A 84 8.02 -1.13 -0.10
C LEU A 84 7.23 -1.07 1.21
N VAL A 85 6.00 -0.57 1.13
CA VAL A 85 5.06 -0.56 2.26
C VAL A 85 4.01 -1.64 2.05
N VAL A 86 3.82 -2.46 3.07
CA VAL A 86 2.86 -3.57 3.08
C VAL A 86 1.81 -3.31 4.15
N GLY A 87 0.65 -2.82 3.74
CA GLY A 87 -0.51 -2.58 4.60
C GLY A 87 -1.35 -3.84 4.80
N PHE A 88 -0.79 -4.83 5.50
CA PHE A 88 -1.45 -6.11 5.69
C PHE A 88 -2.70 -5.99 6.57
N ARG A 89 -3.85 -6.46 6.06
CA ARG A 89 -5.14 -6.40 6.77
C ARG A 89 -5.77 -7.78 6.82
N GLU A 90 -5.60 -8.43 7.96
CA GLU A 90 -6.19 -9.72 8.27
C GLU A 90 -6.36 -9.91 9.79
N THR A 91 -7.40 -10.65 10.21
CA THR A 91 -7.60 -11.05 11.59
C THR A 91 -8.52 -12.29 11.67
N PRO A 92 -8.23 -13.29 12.51
CA PRO A 92 -7.01 -13.47 13.31
C PRO A 92 -5.78 -13.82 12.44
N LEU A 93 -4.57 -13.65 12.98
CA LEU A 93 -3.35 -14.00 12.29
C LEU A 93 -2.99 -15.46 12.53
N THR A 94 -2.55 -16.16 11.48
CA THR A 94 -1.95 -17.49 11.56
C THR A 94 -0.42 -17.39 11.69
N VAL A 95 0.23 -18.46 12.11
CA VAL A 95 1.70 -18.56 12.11
C VAL A 95 2.27 -18.29 10.72
N ILE A 96 1.61 -18.78 9.65
CA ILE A 96 2.03 -18.55 8.27
C ILE A 96 2.03 -17.05 7.93
N HIS A 97 1.02 -16.31 8.36
CA HIS A 97 0.98 -14.85 8.15
C HIS A 97 2.15 -14.17 8.87
N LEU A 98 2.40 -14.52 10.12
CA LEU A 98 3.49 -13.96 10.93
C LEU A 98 4.87 -14.26 10.34
N GLU A 99 5.10 -15.47 9.87
CA GLU A 99 6.35 -15.85 9.20
C GLU A 99 6.56 -15.09 7.89
N ASN A 100 5.52 -14.94 7.07
CA ASN A 100 5.59 -14.19 5.83
C ASN A 100 5.84 -12.69 6.07
N LEU A 101 5.18 -12.09 7.06
CA LEU A 101 5.42 -10.71 7.48
C LEU A 101 6.87 -10.53 7.95
N ARG A 102 7.37 -11.44 8.82
CA ARG A 102 8.75 -11.44 9.27
C ARG A 102 9.72 -11.52 8.08
N ARG A 103 9.46 -12.40 7.12
CA ARG A 103 10.31 -12.57 5.95
C ARG A 103 10.38 -11.29 5.11
N LEU A 104 9.24 -10.65 4.84
CA LEU A 104 9.23 -9.39 4.10
C LEU A 104 9.92 -8.26 4.86
N ALA A 105 9.76 -8.19 6.18
CA ALA A 105 10.47 -7.21 7.00
C ALA A 105 12.01 -7.41 6.93
N TYR A 106 12.49 -8.66 6.95
CA TYR A 106 13.91 -8.96 6.73
C TYR A 106 14.43 -8.55 5.36
N LEU A 107 13.56 -8.61 4.34
CA LEU A 107 13.89 -8.16 2.98
C LEU A 107 13.83 -6.64 2.81
N GLY A 108 13.49 -5.90 3.87
CA GLY A 108 13.46 -4.44 3.90
C GLY A 108 12.09 -3.81 3.64
N ALA A 109 11.02 -4.59 3.55
CA ALA A 109 9.68 -4.04 3.46
C ALA A 109 9.23 -3.44 4.81
N THR A 110 8.58 -2.29 4.77
CA THR A 110 7.91 -1.71 5.94
C THR A 110 6.54 -2.37 6.10
N ILE A 111 6.37 -3.10 7.20
CA ILE A 111 5.07 -3.70 7.54
C ILE A 111 4.25 -2.67 8.30
N LEU A 112 3.16 -2.21 7.70
CA LEU A 112 2.32 -1.13 8.21
C LEU A 112 0.85 -1.55 8.21
N PRO A 113 0.41 -2.38 9.16
CA PRO A 113 -1.00 -2.76 9.24
C PRO A 113 -1.87 -1.54 9.59
N PRO A 114 -3.12 -1.46 9.08
CA PRO A 114 -4.03 -0.37 9.36
C PRO A 114 -4.60 -0.51 10.79
N VAL A 115 -3.81 -0.11 11.78
CA VAL A 115 -4.17 -0.13 13.19
C VAL A 115 -4.55 1.28 13.63
N PRO A 116 -5.74 1.48 14.26
CA PRO A 116 -6.16 2.79 14.73
C PRO A 116 -5.21 3.40 15.76
N ALA A 117 -4.83 4.65 15.55
CA ALA A 117 -4.08 5.45 16.51
C ALA A 117 -5.08 6.29 17.33
N PHE A 118 -5.60 5.76 18.42
CA PHE A 118 -6.65 6.38 19.22
C PHE A 118 -6.30 7.77 19.77
N TYR A 119 -5.03 8.10 19.88
CA TYR A 119 -4.55 9.41 20.34
C TYR A 119 -4.75 10.55 19.33
N VAL A 120 -5.05 10.24 18.05
CA VAL A 120 -5.29 11.27 17.02
C VAL A 120 -6.74 11.76 16.96
N GLY A 121 -7.58 11.46 17.97
CA GLY A 121 -9.00 11.82 18.00
C GLY A 121 -9.90 10.66 17.56
N GLY A 122 -9.79 9.54 18.24
CA GLY A 122 -10.18 8.18 17.89
C GLY A 122 -11.65 7.82 17.66
N GLU A 123 -12.57 8.78 17.60
CA GLU A 123 -13.96 8.49 17.25
C GLU A 123 -14.26 8.77 15.77
N ASP A 124 -13.35 9.43 15.05
CA ASP A 124 -13.51 9.77 13.63
C ASP A 124 -12.69 8.81 12.76
N PHE A 125 -13.39 7.97 12.00
CA PHE A 125 -12.78 7.03 11.06
C PHE A 125 -11.98 7.74 9.95
N THR A 126 -12.41 8.94 9.55
CA THR A 126 -11.70 9.75 8.55
C THR A 126 -10.32 10.16 9.07
N ARG A 127 -10.25 10.66 10.30
CA ARG A 127 -8.95 11.01 10.93
C ARG A 127 -8.02 9.80 11.08
N PHE A 128 -8.58 8.62 11.36
CA PHE A 128 -7.78 7.39 11.34
C PHE A 128 -7.20 7.12 9.96
N LEU A 129 -8.00 7.23 8.90
CA LEU A 129 -7.52 7.03 7.52
C LEU A 129 -6.45 8.05 7.15
N ASP A 130 -6.66 9.32 7.46
CA ASP A 130 -5.71 10.41 7.17
C ASP A 130 -4.37 10.16 7.88
N HIS A 131 -4.42 9.82 9.18
CA HIS A 131 -3.22 9.44 9.93
C HIS A 131 -2.52 8.23 9.29
N TYR A 132 -3.29 7.19 8.91
CA TYR A 132 -2.72 6.00 8.29
C TYR A 132 -2.07 6.32 6.93
N VAL A 133 -2.71 7.14 6.10
CA VAL A 133 -2.16 7.59 4.82
C VAL A 133 -0.86 8.36 5.02
N LEU A 134 -0.80 9.29 5.99
CA LEU A 134 0.44 10.00 6.33
C LEU A 134 1.56 9.03 6.73
N ARG A 135 1.25 7.98 7.50
CA ARG A 135 2.24 6.96 7.87
C ARG A 135 2.74 6.17 6.66
N VAL A 136 1.85 5.88 5.68
CA VAL A 136 2.25 5.25 4.41
C VAL A 136 3.19 6.17 3.63
N LEU A 137 2.86 7.45 3.51
CA LEU A 137 3.69 8.44 2.81
C LEU A 137 5.05 8.60 3.49
N ASP A 138 5.11 8.73 4.81
CA ASP A 138 6.36 8.80 5.58
C ASP A 138 7.25 7.57 5.30
N ALA A 139 6.66 6.38 5.29
CA ALA A 139 7.39 5.14 5.04
C ALA A 139 7.90 5.02 3.58
N LEU A 140 7.30 5.76 2.65
CA LEU A 140 7.78 5.92 1.27
C LEU A 140 8.82 7.05 1.13
N GLY A 141 9.14 7.79 2.21
CA GLY A 141 10.04 8.94 2.18
C GLY A 141 9.38 10.23 1.65
N ILE A 142 8.05 10.25 1.57
CA ILE A 142 7.27 11.42 1.18
C ILE A 142 6.74 12.08 2.45
N HIS A 143 7.31 13.23 2.80
CA HIS A 143 6.99 13.92 4.06
C HIS A 143 6.00 15.06 3.83
N GLU A 144 4.72 14.78 4.07
CA GLU A 144 3.66 15.79 4.06
C GLU A 144 3.39 16.28 5.49
N PRO A 145 3.11 17.57 5.71
CA PRO A 145 2.85 18.10 7.05
C PRO A 145 1.60 17.47 7.69
N GLY A 146 0.60 17.15 6.91
CA GLY A 146 -0.71 16.70 7.39
C GLY A 146 -1.50 17.79 8.10
N GLU A 147 -2.72 17.47 8.47
CA GLU A 147 -3.54 18.36 9.29
C GLU A 147 -3.05 18.43 10.75
N PRO A 148 -3.30 19.55 11.47
CA PRO A 148 -2.97 19.66 12.87
C PRO A 148 -3.56 18.52 13.71
N GLY A 149 -2.74 17.91 14.57
CA GLY A 149 -3.15 16.82 15.46
C GLY A 149 -3.10 15.42 14.84
N LEU A 150 -2.76 15.27 13.56
CA LEU A 150 -2.52 13.96 12.94
C LEU A 150 -1.10 13.40 13.23
N ARG A 151 -0.19 14.24 13.70
CA ARG A 151 1.15 13.85 14.14
C ARG A 151 1.32 14.09 15.62
N TRP A 152 2.03 13.22 16.30
CA TRP A 152 2.42 13.42 17.69
C TRP A 152 3.35 14.65 17.80
N GLN A 153 3.02 15.57 18.68
CA GLN A 153 3.76 16.84 18.87
C GLN A 153 4.53 16.92 20.20
N GLY A 154 4.61 15.80 20.95
CA GLY A 154 5.27 15.76 22.26
C GLY A 154 4.31 16.01 23.41
#